data_96fa8fdba2c255d9950dccc6cecd318a
#
_entry.id   96fa8fdba2c255d9950dccc6cecd318a
#
_cell.length_a   1.000
_cell.length_b   1.000
_cell.length_c   1.000
_cell.angle_alpha   90.00
_cell.angle_beta   90.00
_cell.angle_gamma   90.00
#
_symmetry.space_group_name_H-M   'P 1'
#
loop_
_entity.id
_entity.type
_entity.pdbx_description
1 polymer ?
#
loop_
_entity_poly.entity_id
_entity_poly.type
_entity_poly.pdbx_seq_one_letter_code
_entity_poly.pdbx_strand_id
1 'polypeptide(L)'
;MVQTRKNIPKADSLMGSMRSIGYTFESAIADIIDNSISAHAKNIQLSFPTEASNCFVSIMDDGVGLTEDELFNAMRYGSTACEETRSDDDLGRFGLGLKAASLSQCRILSVVSKKDGRTTAFQWNYNHILMSGEWDLIILPEKEQRSLPNYDVFNNQANGTLVVWQDFDVIDKATNGQIFTTLCAYKETVSDYVSLIFHRFLNNHSLSIKLNQLNIEGQDPFLDTKKEKVTRQKVINLAIKDSNGIERIVKVQPVILPFYKDLTKKDIKLLGGDENLRTKQGYYIYRNDRLIIWGTWFGLQRGELTKNCLLFCIALDLQYL
;
A
#
# COMPACT_ATOMS: atom_id res chain seq x y z
N MET A 1 -14.59 -42.76 -16.17
CA MET A 1 -13.79 -42.23 -15.04
C MET A 1 -12.74 -41.29 -15.64
N VAL A 2 -12.65 -40.07 -15.10
CA VAL A 2 -11.58 -39.12 -15.49
C VAL A 2 -10.28 -39.55 -14.82
N GLN A 3 -9.23 -39.81 -15.63
CA GLN A 3 -7.90 -40.06 -15.07
C GLN A 3 -7.22 -38.72 -14.74
N THR A 4 -6.74 -38.56 -13.51
CA THR A 4 -6.08 -37.35 -13.03
C THR A 4 -4.68 -37.66 -12.51
N ARG A 5 -3.73 -36.71 -12.69
CA ARG A 5 -2.37 -36.78 -12.13
C ARG A 5 -2.11 -35.43 -11.42
N LYS A 6 -1.57 -35.49 -10.21
CA LYS A 6 -1.13 -34.26 -9.51
C LYS A 6 -0.01 -33.58 -10.29
N ASN A 7 -0.16 -32.27 -10.53
CA ASN A 7 0.83 -31.42 -11.17
C ASN A 7 1.10 -30.22 -10.26
N ILE A 8 1.96 -30.42 -9.26
CA ILE A 8 2.35 -29.37 -8.31
C ILE A 8 3.41 -28.50 -8.99
N PRO A 9 3.22 -27.17 -9.07
CA PRO A 9 4.22 -26.28 -9.65
C PRO A 9 5.50 -26.29 -8.81
N LYS A 10 6.66 -26.17 -9.46
CA LYS A 10 7.95 -26.03 -8.79
C LYS A 10 8.00 -24.69 -8.03
N ALA A 11 8.47 -24.73 -6.78
CA ALA A 11 8.46 -23.59 -5.90
C ALA A 11 9.35 -22.45 -6.41
N ASP A 12 10.56 -22.75 -6.84
CA ASP A 12 11.52 -21.81 -7.41
C ASP A 12 10.98 -21.08 -8.64
N SER A 13 10.42 -21.84 -9.58
CA SER A 13 9.93 -21.30 -10.87
C SER A 13 8.67 -20.46 -10.69
N LEU A 14 7.71 -20.91 -9.87
CA LEU A 14 6.48 -20.17 -9.64
C LEU A 14 6.75 -18.90 -8.82
N MET A 15 7.54 -19.00 -7.75
CA MET A 15 7.90 -17.81 -6.96
C MET A 15 8.70 -16.80 -7.78
N GLY A 16 9.65 -17.27 -8.63
CA GLY A 16 10.39 -16.43 -9.54
C GLY A 16 9.47 -15.65 -10.51
N SER A 17 8.45 -16.32 -11.05
CA SER A 17 7.45 -15.70 -11.92
C SER A 17 6.59 -14.69 -11.17
N MET A 18 6.17 -15.00 -9.94
CA MET A 18 5.38 -14.09 -9.10
C MET A 18 6.17 -12.85 -8.68
N ARG A 19 7.47 -12.97 -8.45
CA ARG A 19 8.36 -11.83 -8.18
C ARG A 19 8.47 -10.85 -9.36
N SER A 20 8.16 -11.30 -10.58
CA SER A 20 8.16 -10.48 -11.80
C SER A 20 6.84 -9.73 -12.02
N ILE A 21 5.86 -9.85 -11.13
CA ILE A 21 4.63 -9.06 -11.17
C ILE A 21 5.03 -7.60 -10.96
N GLY A 22 4.62 -6.72 -11.86
CA GLY A 22 5.09 -5.34 -12.00
C GLY A 22 4.63 -4.38 -10.88
N TYR A 23 4.94 -4.71 -9.63
CA TYR A 23 4.79 -3.77 -8.52
C TYR A 23 5.84 -2.67 -8.59
N THR A 24 5.42 -1.42 -8.43
CA THR A 24 6.35 -0.35 -8.04
C THR A 24 6.66 -0.46 -6.55
N PHE A 25 7.77 0.13 -6.10
CA PHE A 25 8.17 0.08 -4.70
C PHE A 25 7.10 0.71 -3.79
N GLU A 26 6.56 1.86 -4.22
CA GLU A 26 5.52 2.61 -3.51
C GLU A 26 4.21 1.81 -3.42
N SER A 27 3.80 1.16 -4.51
CA SER A 27 2.57 0.35 -4.52
C SER A 27 2.70 -0.88 -3.64
N ALA A 28 3.89 -1.48 -3.56
CA ALA A 28 4.15 -2.60 -2.66
C ALA A 28 4.05 -2.20 -1.18
N ILE A 29 4.60 -1.04 -0.81
CA ILE A 29 4.45 -0.47 0.55
C ILE A 29 2.97 -0.19 0.85
N ALA A 30 2.25 0.38 -0.11
CA ALA A 30 0.84 0.71 0.06
C ALA A 30 -0.04 -0.52 0.33
N ASP A 31 0.22 -1.65 -0.32
CA ASP A 31 -0.51 -2.90 -0.07
C ASP A 31 -0.26 -3.43 1.35
N ILE A 32 0.93 -3.21 1.92
CA ILE A 32 1.19 -3.56 3.32
C ILE A 32 0.43 -2.62 4.26
N ILE A 33 0.39 -1.31 3.95
CA ILE A 33 -0.39 -0.33 4.73
C ILE A 33 -1.89 -0.67 4.67
N ASP A 34 -2.42 -1.10 3.51
CA ASP A 34 -3.81 -1.55 3.38
C ASP A 34 -4.11 -2.72 4.33
N ASN A 35 -3.19 -3.68 4.49
CA ASN A 35 -3.33 -4.77 5.45
C ASN A 35 -3.33 -4.26 6.91
N SER A 36 -2.49 -3.27 7.22
CA SER A 36 -2.47 -2.64 8.55
C SER A 36 -3.78 -1.91 8.85
N ILE A 37 -4.36 -1.20 7.88
CA ILE A 37 -5.68 -0.56 8.01
C ILE A 37 -6.77 -1.60 8.24
N SER A 38 -6.75 -2.70 7.48
CA SER A 38 -7.70 -3.83 7.64
C SER A 38 -7.54 -4.51 9.01
N ALA A 39 -6.34 -4.48 9.60
CA ALA A 39 -6.07 -4.90 10.98
C ALA A 39 -6.43 -3.84 12.03
N HIS A 40 -7.12 -2.76 11.66
CA HIS A 40 -7.55 -1.66 12.52
C HIS A 40 -6.41 -0.91 13.22
N ALA A 41 -5.22 -0.87 12.62
CA ALA A 41 -4.08 -0.10 13.11
C ALA A 41 -4.42 1.40 13.18
N LYS A 42 -3.88 2.07 14.19
CA LYS A 42 -3.95 3.52 14.36
C LYS A 42 -2.61 4.19 14.09
N ASN A 43 -1.52 3.46 14.28
CA ASN A 43 -0.18 3.94 14.07
C ASN A 43 0.61 2.97 13.21
N ILE A 44 1.21 3.49 12.14
CA ILE A 44 2.09 2.74 11.24
C ILE A 44 3.45 3.43 11.22
N GLN A 45 4.51 2.66 11.40
CA GLN A 45 5.89 3.11 11.33
C GLN A 45 6.56 2.48 10.12
N LEU A 46 6.92 3.31 9.14
CA LEU A 46 7.79 2.94 8.03
C LEU A 46 9.23 3.27 8.39
N SER A 47 10.15 2.32 8.21
CA SER A 47 11.57 2.55 8.47
C SER A 47 12.40 2.16 7.26
N PHE A 48 13.23 3.09 6.82
CA PHE A 48 14.21 2.96 5.75
C PHE A 48 15.62 3.03 6.33
N PRO A 49 16.62 2.48 5.65
CA PRO A 49 17.98 2.45 6.17
C PRO A 49 18.52 3.86 6.38
N THR A 50 19.28 4.02 7.45
CA THR A 50 20.02 5.27 7.77
C THR A 50 21.52 5.15 7.46
N GLU A 51 21.99 3.92 7.19
CA GLU A 51 23.39 3.62 6.87
C GLU A 51 23.47 2.49 5.83
N ALA A 52 24.54 2.51 5.04
CA ALA A 52 24.72 1.55 3.94
C ALA A 52 25.04 0.12 4.42
N SER A 53 25.56 -0.03 5.64
CA SER A 53 25.92 -1.33 6.23
C SER A 53 24.71 -2.21 6.54
N ASN A 54 23.51 -1.61 6.69
CA ASN A 54 22.29 -2.31 7.08
C ASN A 54 21.10 -1.83 6.24
N CYS A 55 20.97 -2.37 5.02
CA CYS A 55 19.87 -2.07 4.13
C CYS A 55 18.66 -2.95 4.42
N PHE A 56 17.62 -2.35 4.96
CA PHE A 56 16.32 -2.98 5.18
C PHE A 56 15.19 -1.96 4.95
N VAL A 57 13.97 -2.47 4.78
CA VAL A 57 12.74 -1.67 4.91
C VAL A 57 11.82 -2.40 5.85
N SER A 58 11.23 -1.70 6.80
CA SER A 58 10.24 -2.30 7.68
C SER A 58 8.98 -1.47 7.78
N ILE A 59 7.87 -2.18 7.91
CA ILE A 59 6.53 -1.63 8.15
C ILE A 59 6.03 -2.27 9.45
N MET A 60 5.78 -1.45 10.45
CA MET A 60 5.29 -1.88 11.77
C MET A 60 3.97 -1.19 12.06
N ASP A 61 2.99 -1.94 12.51
CA ASP A 61 1.67 -1.45 12.90
C ASP A 61 1.29 -1.87 14.32
N ASP A 62 0.31 -1.19 14.88
CA ASP A 62 -0.30 -1.47 16.17
C ASP A 62 -1.71 -2.10 16.05
N GLY A 63 -1.98 -2.79 14.95
CA GLY A 63 -3.24 -3.47 14.69
C GLY A 63 -3.49 -4.66 15.63
N VAL A 64 -4.57 -5.41 15.36
CA VAL A 64 -4.99 -6.54 16.22
C VAL A 64 -3.99 -7.70 16.27
N GLY A 65 -3.03 -7.74 15.35
CA GLY A 65 -2.08 -8.84 15.20
C GLY A 65 -2.73 -10.14 14.72
N LEU A 66 -1.91 -11.18 14.57
CA LEU A 66 -2.29 -12.50 14.07
C LEU A 66 -1.79 -13.58 15.02
N THR A 67 -2.59 -14.61 15.24
CA THR A 67 -2.15 -15.86 15.86
C THR A 67 -1.20 -16.62 14.93
N GLU A 68 -0.56 -17.67 15.39
CA GLU A 68 0.34 -18.51 14.60
C GLU A 68 -0.36 -19.07 13.36
N ASP A 69 -1.55 -19.64 13.53
CA ASP A 69 -2.33 -20.22 12.42
C ASP A 69 -2.81 -19.14 11.44
N GLU A 70 -3.26 -17.99 11.94
CA GLU A 70 -3.66 -16.86 11.11
C GLU A 70 -2.47 -16.33 10.29
N LEU A 71 -1.28 -16.16 10.91
CA LEU A 71 -0.08 -15.71 10.22
C LEU A 71 0.42 -16.75 9.22
N PHE A 72 0.43 -18.03 9.59
CA PHE A 72 0.79 -19.12 8.68
C PHE A 72 -0.10 -19.10 7.43
N ASN A 73 -1.41 -18.95 7.61
CA ASN A 73 -2.36 -18.85 6.51
C ASN A 73 -2.16 -17.56 5.70
N ALA A 74 -1.93 -16.42 6.37
CA ALA A 74 -1.62 -15.16 5.70
C ALA A 74 -0.34 -15.24 4.85
N MET A 75 0.65 -16.04 5.25
CA MET A 75 1.90 -16.28 4.52
C MET A 75 1.76 -17.33 3.40
N ARG A 76 0.70 -18.14 3.40
CA ARG A 76 0.48 -19.18 2.37
C ARG A 76 0.08 -18.53 1.03
N TYR A 77 0.70 -18.92 -0.05
CA TYR A 77 0.24 -18.57 -1.40
C TYR A 77 -1.09 -19.26 -1.71
N GLY A 78 -2.07 -18.49 -2.20
CA GLY A 78 -3.40 -19.02 -2.52
C GLY A 78 -4.21 -19.43 -1.28
N SER A 79 -4.03 -18.76 -0.16
CA SER A 79 -4.72 -19.06 1.11
C SER A 79 -6.22 -18.79 1.08
N THR A 80 -6.69 -17.91 0.19
CA THR A 80 -8.11 -17.56 0.04
C THR A 80 -8.53 -17.77 -1.40
N ALA A 81 -9.60 -18.50 -1.66
CA ALA A 81 -10.17 -18.61 -2.99
C ALA A 81 -10.70 -17.22 -3.43
N CYS A 82 -10.53 -16.88 -4.71
CA CYS A 82 -11.03 -15.61 -5.26
C CYS A 82 -12.56 -15.46 -5.12
N GLU A 83 -13.27 -16.55 -4.81
CA GLU A 83 -14.72 -16.62 -4.70
C GLU A 83 -15.24 -16.53 -3.25
N GLU A 84 -14.36 -16.54 -2.23
CA GLU A 84 -14.80 -16.35 -0.85
C GLU A 84 -15.25 -14.92 -0.60
N THR A 85 -16.47 -14.75 -0.10
CA THR A 85 -17.03 -13.46 0.33
C THR A 85 -16.21 -12.91 1.49
N ARG A 86 -15.44 -11.85 1.21
CA ARG A 86 -14.72 -11.06 2.21
C ARG A 86 -15.63 -9.97 2.77
N SER A 87 -15.25 -9.43 3.92
CA SER A 87 -15.94 -8.25 4.45
C SER A 87 -15.80 -7.07 3.49
N ASP A 88 -16.86 -6.29 3.38
CA ASP A 88 -16.91 -5.09 2.51
C ASP A 88 -15.83 -4.05 2.89
N ASP A 89 -15.28 -4.13 4.10
CA ASP A 89 -14.22 -3.24 4.60
C ASP A 89 -12.79 -3.70 4.26
N ASP A 90 -12.61 -4.91 3.67
CA ASP A 90 -11.28 -5.41 3.33
C ASP A 90 -10.71 -4.68 2.12
N LEU A 91 -9.61 -3.95 2.32
CA LEU A 91 -8.87 -3.27 1.25
C LEU A 91 -8.06 -4.24 0.39
N GLY A 92 -7.70 -5.41 0.92
CA GLY A 92 -6.87 -6.43 0.28
C GLY A 92 -7.64 -7.39 -0.64
N ARG A 93 -7.81 -7.08 -1.93
CA ARG A 93 -8.72 -7.80 -2.85
C ARG A 93 -8.31 -9.24 -3.22
N PHE A 94 -7.01 -9.60 -3.20
CA PHE A 94 -6.55 -10.86 -3.80
C PHE A 94 -5.81 -11.81 -2.84
N GLY A 95 -5.60 -11.47 -1.57
CA GLY A 95 -4.83 -12.29 -0.61
C GLY A 95 -3.37 -12.54 -1.03
N LEU A 96 -2.91 -11.84 -2.07
CA LEU A 96 -1.55 -11.94 -2.60
C LEU A 96 -0.70 -10.72 -2.23
N GLY A 97 -1.31 -9.60 -1.83
CA GLY A 97 -0.65 -8.31 -1.62
C GLY A 97 0.58 -8.43 -0.71
N LEU A 98 0.44 -8.98 0.50
CA LEU A 98 1.58 -9.13 1.42
C LEU A 98 2.76 -9.85 0.77
N LYS A 99 2.54 -10.99 0.12
CA LYS A 99 3.59 -11.87 -0.39
C LYS A 99 4.12 -11.40 -1.74
N ALA A 100 3.21 -11.20 -2.71
CA ALA A 100 3.60 -10.82 -4.06
C ALA A 100 4.21 -9.42 -4.10
N ALA A 101 3.61 -8.45 -3.39
CA ALA A 101 4.16 -7.11 -3.27
C ALA A 101 5.56 -7.13 -2.64
N SER A 102 5.70 -7.77 -1.45
CA SER A 102 6.99 -7.82 -0.75
C SER A 102 8.07 -8.55 -1.55
N LEU A 103 7.78 -9.76 -2.03
CA LEU A 103 8.78 -10.58 -2.72
C LEU A 103 9.11 -10.07 -4.13
N SER A 104 8.32 -9.18 -4.71
CA SER A 104 8.72 -8.46 -5.92
C SER A 104 9.84 -7.45 -5.65
N GLN A 105 10.02 -7.00 -4.39
CA GLN A 105 11.00 -6.00 -3.99
C GLN A 105 12.25 -6.59 -3.34
N CYS A 106 12.12 -7.73 -2.61
CA CYS A 106 13.20 -8.34 -1.83
C CYS A 106 13.24 -9.85 -1.99
N ARG A 107 14.34 -10.49 -1.55
CA ARG A 107 14.46 -11.95 -1.48
C ARG A 107 14.06 -12.51 -0.12
N ILE A 108 14.12 -11.69 0.92
CA ILE A 108 13.83 -12.10 2.28
C ILE A 108 12.70 -11.24 2.82
N LEU A 109 11.55 -11.89 3.05
CA LEU A 109 10.37 -11.32 3.69
C LEU A 109 10.18 -11.98 5.05
N SER A 110 10.42 -11.24 6.13
CA SER A 110 10.10 -11.68 7.49
C SER A 110 8.85 -10.98 7.99
N VAL A 111 7.95 -11.73 8.61
CA VAL A 111 6.75 -11.18 9.24
C VAL A 111 6.68 -11.69 10.68
N VAL A 112 6.65 -10.76 11.61
CA VAL A 112 6.45 -11.01 13.03
C VAL A 112 5.09 -10.46 13.42
N SER A 113 4.27 -11.24 14.09
CA SER A 113 2.99 -10.76 14.60
C SER A 113 2.82 -11.09 16.07
N LYS A 114 2.18 -10.18 16.80
CA LYS A 114 1.91 -10.31 18.22
C LYS A 114 0.42 -10.15 18.47
N LYS A 115 -0.18 -11.15 19.11
CA LYS A 115 -1.60 -11.18 19.49
C LYS A 115 -1.75 -11.86 20.84
N ASP A 116 -2.52 -11.25 21.73
CA ASP A 116 -2.81 -11.79 23.06
C ASP A 116 -1.55 -12.19 23.86
N GLY A 117 -0.49 -11.36 23.76
CA GLY A 117 0.78 -11.58 24.46
C GLY A 117 1.68 -12.67 23.85
N ARG A 118 1.26 -13.32 22.77
CA ARG A 118 2.07 -14.32 22.05
C ARG A 118 2.66 -13.70 20.79
N THR A 119 3.94 -13.97 20.53
CA THR A 119 4.65 -13.53 19.32
C THR A 119 4.95 -14.74 18.46
N THR A 120 4.65 -14.63 17.18
CA THR A 120 4.97 -15.63 16.15
C THR A 120 5.66 -14.97 14.97
N ALA A 121 6.52 -15.68 14.27
CA ALA A 121 7.25 -15.14 13.13
C ALA A 121 7.55 -16.19 12.08
N PHE A 122 7.29 -15.82 10.83
CA PHE A 122 7.61 -16.61 9.66
C PHE A 122 8.41 -15.78 8.65
N GLN A 123 9.20 -16.51 7.84
CA GLN A 123 10.01 -15.90 6.79
C GLN A 123 9.89 -16.66 5.48
N TRP A 124 9.62 -15.94 4.40
CA TRP A 124 9.94 -16.38 3.05
C TRP A 124 11.36 -15.96 2.71
N ASN A 125 12.19 -16.93 2.35
CA ASN A 125 13.56 -16.69 1.89
C ASN A 125 13.74 -17.33 0.51
N TYR A 126 13.78 -16.49 -0.53
CA TYR A 126 13.87 -16.97 -1.91
C TYR A 126 15.17 -17.73 -2.18
N ASN A 127 16.27 -17.40 -1.52
CA ASN A 127 17.51 -18.14 -1.64
C ASN A 127 17.37 -19.56 -1.07
N HIS A 128 16.66 -19.73 0.04
CA HIS A 128 16.36 -21.05 0.59
C HIS A 128 15.51 -21.88 -0.38
N ILE A 129 14.48 -21.29 -0.98
CA ILE A 129 13.61 -21.96 -1.96
C ILE A 129 14.39 -22.37 -3.21
N LEU A 130 15.31 -21.54 -3.69
CA LEU A 130 16.18 -21.89 -4.82
C LEU A 130 17.08 -23.10 -4.52
N MET A 131 17.49 -23.27 -3.25
CA MET A 131 18.33 -24.40 -2.81
C MET A 131 17.52 -25.67 -2.54
N SER A 132 16.38 -25.56 -1.86
CA SER A 132 15.55 -26.71 -1.47
C SER A 132 14.65 -27.21 -2.61
N GLY A 133 14.19 -26.30 -3.47
CA GLY A 133 13.16 -26.57 -4.48
C GLY A 133 11.75 -26.73 -3.90
N GLU A 134 11.57 -26.52 -2.60
CA GLU A 134 10.33 -26.78 -1.86
C GLU A 134 9.65 -25.49 -1.39
N TRP A 135 8.35 -25.58 -1.13
CA TRP A 135 7.54 -24.49 -0.56
C TRP A 135 7.72 -24.38 0.97
N ASP A 136 8.96 -24.17 1.42
CA ASP A 136 9.29 -24.11 2.83
C ASP A 136 9.16 -22.69 3.39
N LEU A 137 8.21 -22.50 4.30
CA LEU A 137 8.10 -21.30 5.09
C LEU A 137 8.93 -21.48 6.37
N ILE A 138 9.94 -20.64 6.56
CA ILE A 138 10.86 -20.72 7.71
C ILE A 138 10.15 -20.19 8.95
N ILE A 139 10.19 -20.96 10.05
CA ILE A 139 9.76 -20.52 11.37
C ILE A 139 10.96 -19.82 12.03
N LEU A 140 10.83 -18.53 12.36
CA LEU A 140 11.91 -17.80 13.01
C LEU A 140 11.88 -18.02 14.53
N PRO A 141 12.93 -18.64 15.11
CA PRO A 141 13.05 -18.76 16.56
C PRO A 141 13.29 -17.37 17.19
N GLU A 142 12.98 -17.23 18.48
CA GLU A 142 13.03 -15.95 19.19
C GLU A 142 14.39 -15.22 19.05
N LYS A 143 15.49 -15.97 19.06
CA LYS A 143 16.83 -15.41 18.86
C LYS A 143 16.97 -14.69 17.50
N GLU A 144 16.42 -15.26 16.45
CA GLU A 144 16.45 -14.67 15.09
C GLU A 144 15.45 -13.51 14.96
N GLN A 145 14.28 -13.63 15.59
CA GLN A 145 13.32 -12.52 15.66
C GLN A 145 13.96 -11.28 16.28
N ARG A 146 14.71 -11.42 17.38
CA ARG A 146 15.41 -10.32 18.07
C ARG A 146 16.48 -9.64 17.22
N SER A 147 16.98 -10.30 16.19
CA SER A 147 17.96 -9.72 15.25
C SER A 147 17.31 -8.92 14.12
N LEU A 148 15.99 -8.99 13.98
CA LEU A 148 15.29 -8.24 12.94
C LEU A 148 15.28 -6.74 13.27
N PRO A 149 15.43 -5.88 12.26
CA PRO A 149 15.29 -4.44 12.42
C PRO A 149 13.97 -4.05 13.07
N ASN A 150 14.03 -3.16 14.04
CA ASN A 150 12.88 -2.64 14.81
C ASN A 150 12.13 -3.66 15.68
N TYR A 151 12.64 -4.88 15.83
CA TYR A 151 12.00 -5.90 16.69
C TYR A 151 11.84 -5.45 18.15
N ASP A 152 12.86 -4.80 18.73
CA ASP A 152 12.81 -4.37 20.14
C ASP A 152 11.69 -3.33 20.36
N VAL A 153 11.49 -2.42 19.40
CA VAL A 153 10.39 -1.45 19.47
C VAL A 153 9.05 -2.16 19.31
N PHE A 154 8.95 -3.06 18.35
CA PHE A 154 7.75 -3.88 18.11
C PHE A 154 7.38 -4.73 19.33
N ASN A 155 8.35 -5.36 19.96
CA ASN A 155 8.10 -6.26 21.08
C ASN A 155 7.52 -5.56 22.32
N ASN A 156 7.67 -4.22 22.42
CA ASN A 156 7.07 -3.41 23.48
C ASN A 156 5.60 -3.09 23.22
N GLN A 157 5.06 -3.36 22.03
CA GLN A 157 3.64 -3.17 21.73
C GLN A 157 2.79 -4.29 22.35
N ALA A 158 1.51 -4.01 22.59
CA ALA A 158 0.55 -5.02 23.06
C ALA A 158 0.21 -6.04 21.97
N ASN A 159 -0.15 -5.54 20.80
CA ASN A 159 -0.47 -6.29 19.57
C ASN A 159 0.10 -5.56 18.36
N GLY A 160 0.09 -6.22 17.21
CA GLY A 160 0.48 -5.61 15.95
C GLY A 160 1.23 -6.56 15.03
N THR A 161 1.73 -6.00 13.93
CA THR A 161 2.53 -6.74 12.94
C THR A 161 3.76 -5.94 12.54
N LEU A 162 4.88 -6.63 12.38
CA LEU A 162 6.13 -6.11 11.85
C LEU A 162 6.49 -6.88 10.59
N VAL A 163 6.52 -6.21 9.45
CA VAL A 163 6.98 -6.72 8.16
C VAL A 163 8.38 -6.17 7.89
N VAL A 164 9.32 -7.03 7.53
CA VAL A 164 10.72 -6.65 7.25
C VAL A 164 11.14 -7.21 5.90
N TRP A 165 11.65 -6.33 5.03
CA TRP A 165 12.24 -6.65 3.74
C TRP A 165 13.75 -6.54 3.81
N GLN A 166 14.45 -7.57 3.32
CA GLN A 166 15.91 -7.63 3.25
C GLN A 166 16.34 -8.31 1.95
N ASP A 167 17.58 -8.14 1.54
CA ASP A 167 18.14 -8.70 0.30
C ASP A 167 17.42 -8.18 -0.96
N PHE A 168 17.74 -6.95 -1.36
CA PHE A 168 17.12 -6.20 -2.46
C PHE A 168 17.80 -6.50 -3.81
N ASP A 169 17.74 -7.74 -4.27
CA ASP A 169 18.43 -8.19 -5.48
C ASP A 169 18.01 -7.50 -6.78
N VAL A 170 16.75 -7.05 -6.85
CA VAL A 170 16.24 -6.32 -8.02
C VAL A 170 16.89 -4.94 -8.10
N ILE A 171 16.98 -4.23 -6.95
CA ILE A 171 17.64 -2.94 -6.86
C ILE A 171 19.14 -3.11 -7.11
N ASP A 172 19.77 -4.12 -6.50
CA ASP A 172 21.19 -4.42 -6.64
C ASP A 172 21.60 -4.56 -8.11
N LYS A 173 20.87 -5.40 -8.83
CA LYS A 173 21.09 -5.63 -10.28
C LYS A 173 20.83 -4.39 -11.12
N ALA A 174 19.77 -3.65 -10.84
CA ALA A 174 19.39 -2.46 -11.62
C ALA A 174 20.34 -1.28 -11.42
N THR A 175 21.01 -1.20 -10.27
CA THR A 175 21.80 -0.04 -9.85
C THR A 175 23.29 -0.32 -9.62
N ASN A 176 23.77 -1.51 -9.98
CA ASN A 176 25.15 -1.95 -9.77
C ASN A 176 25.62 -1.75 -8.31
N GLY A 177 24.85 -2.26 -7.35
CA GLY A 177 25.20 -2.22 -5.93
C GLY A 177 24.80 -0.98 -5.16
N GLN A 178 24.11 0.00 -5.77
CA GLN A 178 23.73 1.25 -5.11
C GLN A 178 22.40 1.10 -4.31
N ILE A 179 22.26 0.03 -3.53
CA ILE A 179 21.03 -0.28 -2.78
C ILE A 179 20.67 0.85 -1.83
N PHE A 180 21.60 1.29 -0.99
CA PHE A 180 21.36 2.32 0.02
C PHE A 180 20.87 3.64 -0.61
N THR A 181 21.58 4.13 -1.62
CA THR A 181 21.23 5.38 -2.32
C THR A 181 19.84 5.28 -2.95
N THR A 182 19.54 4.13 -3.54
CA THR A 182 18.24 3.89 -4.19
C THR A 182 17.10 3.80 -3.16
N LEU A 183 17.31 3.13 -2.03
CA LEU A 183 16.32 3.10 -0.95
C LEU A 183 16.09 4.49 -0.33
N CYS A 184 17.13 5.33 -0.24
CA CYS A 184 16.98 6.72 0.18
C CYS A 184 16.13 7.54 -0.82
N ALA A 185 16.29 7.31 -2.13
CA ALA A 185 15.44 7.94 -3.12
C ALA A 185 13.99 7.42 -3.05
N TYR A 186 13.80 6.11 -2.92
CA TYR A 186 12.46 5.53 -2.74
C TYR A 186 11.75 6.01 -1.48
N LYS A 187 12.48 6.32 -0.42
CA LYS A 187 11.89 6.91 0.79
C LYS A 187 11.10 8.19 0.49
N GLU A 188 11.62 9.07 -0.37
CA GLU A 188 10.93 10.31 -0.75
C GLU A 188 9.69 10.01 -1.62
N THR A 189 9.83 9.16 -2.65
CA THR A 189 8.71 8.80 -3.53
C THR A 189 7.60 8.05 -2.78
N VAL A 190 7.95 7.18 -1.82
CA VAL A 190 7.01 6.52 -0.93
C VAL A 190 6.28 7.53 -0.05
N SER A 191 7.00 8.53 0.50
CA SER A 191 6.38 9.58 1.30
C SER A 191 5.29 10.32 0.53
N ASP A 192 5.61 10.76 -0.69
CA ASP A 192 4.67 11.48 -1.54
C ASP A 192 3.48 10.62 -1.95
N TYR A 193 3.74 9.35 -2.31
CA TYR A 193 2.71 8.40 -2.71
C TYR A 193 1.74 8.10 -1.57
N VAL A 194 2.25 7.76 -0.39
CA VAL A 194 1.48 7.45 0.82
C VAL A 194 0.68 8.68 1.28
N SER A 195 1.32 9.85 1.27
CA SER A 195 0.69 11.14 1.58
C SER A 195 -0.56 11.39 0.71
N LEU A 196 -0.50 11.05 -0.58
CA LEU A 196 -1.61 11.23 -1.50
C LEU A 196 -2.69 10.15 -1.34
N ILE A 197 -2.30 8.87 -1.40
CA ILE A 197 -3.32 7.80 -1.49
C ILE A 197 -4.07 7.54 -0.19
N PHE A 198 -3.45 7.86 0.96
CA PHE A 198 -4.06 7.73 2.29
C PHE A 198 -4.46 9.09 2.91
N HIS A 199 -4.49 10.17 2.12
CA HIS A 199 -4.70 11.53 2.64
C HIS A 199 -5.98 11.66 3.48
N ARG A 200 -7.07 10.96 3.14
CA ARG A 200 -8.31 11.02 3.94
C ARG A 200 -8.10 10.47 5.34
N PHE A 201 -7.43 9.32 5.48
CA PHE A 201 -7.10 8.73 6.79
C PHE A 201 -6.15 9.60 7.61
N LEU A 202 -5.18 10.23 6.94
CA LEU A 202 -4.21 11.12 7.58
C LEU A 202 -4.86 12.44 8.02
N ASN A 203 -5.68 13.05 7.16
CA ASN A 203 -6.28 14.35 7.41
C ASN A 203 -7.45 14.31 8.43
N ASN A 204 -8.15 13.18 8.52
CA ASN A 204 -9.18 12.98 9.55
C ASN A 204 -8.62 12.39 10.86
N HIS A 205 -7.30 12.18 10.92
CA HIS A 205 -6.58 11.62 12.08
C HIS A 205 -7.06 10.22 12.51
N SER A 206 -7.68 9.46 11.61
CA SER A 206 -8.02 8.05 11.88
C SER A 206 -6.80 7.13 11.82
N LEU A 207 -5.75 7.56 11.12
CA LEU A 207 -4.48 6.87 10.96
C LEU A 207 -3.32 7.86 11.09
N SER A 208 -2.25 7.45 11.75
CA SER A 208 -0.97 8.14 11.81
C SER A 208 0.10 7.27 11.13
N ILE A 209 0.79 7.83 10.15
CA ILE A 209 1.92 7.14 9.48
C ILE A 209 3.18 7.95 9.70
N LYS A 210 4.23 7.29 10.20
CA LYS A 210 5.55 7.88 10.37
C LYS A 210 6.54 7.23 9.40
N LEU A 211 7.39 8.05 8.82
CA LEU A 211 8.51 7.62 8.00
C LEU A 211 9.81 8.02 8.68
N ASN A 212 10.59 7.06 9.16
CA ASN A 212 11.80 7.30 9.95
C ASN A 212 11.56 8.31 11.06
N GLN A 213 10.65 8.34 11.90
CA GLN A 213 10.37 9.33 12.97
C GLN A 213 9.56 10.58 12.53
N LEU A 214 9.44 10.87 11.24
CA LEU A 214 8.70 12.03 10.76
C LEU A 214 7.26 11.63 10.40
N ASN A 215 6.29 12.40 10.85
CA ASN A 215 4.90 12.16 10.46
C ASN A 215 4.72 12.49 8.98
N ILE A 216 4.00 11.62 8.26
CA ILE A 216 3.51 11.90 6.92
C ILE A 216 2.22 12.70 7.07
N GLU A 217 2.19 13.90 6.49
CA GLU A 217 0.98 14.70 6.37
C GLU A 217 0.22 14.32 5.10
N GLY A 218 -1.12 14.29 5.18
CA GLY A 218 -1.95 13.98 4.02
C GLY A 218 -1.92 15.10 2.99
N GLN A 219 -1.57 14.75 1.75
CA GLN A 219 -1.72 15.64 0.60
C GLN A 219 -3.20 15.78 0.28
N ASP A 220 -3.70 17.02 0.24
CA ASP A 220 -5.12 17.31 0.05
C ASP A 220 -5.40 17.79 -1.40
N PRO A 221 -5.75 16.88 -2.32
CA PRO A 221 -5.95 17.22 -3.73
C PRO A 221 -7.18 18.08 -3.99
N PHE A 222 -8.02 18.28 -2.97
CA PHE A 222 -9.26 19.07 -3.07
C PHE A 222 -9.27 20.29 -2.18
N LEU A 223 -8.20 20.58 -1.43
CA LEU A 223 -8.14 21.66 -0.44
C LEU A 223 -9.31 21.60 0.55
N ASP A 224 -9.67 20.40 1.05
CA ASP A 224 -10.76 20.19 2.00
C ASP A 224 -10.58 20.95 3.29
N THR A 225 -9.34 21.24 3.65
CA THR A 225 -8.96 22.07 4.80
C THR A 225 -9.22 23.57 4.57
N LYS A 226 -9.52 23.97 3.33
CA LYS A 226 -9.76 25.37 2.92
C LYS A 226 -11.04 25.50 2.09
N LYS A 227 -12.13 25.02 2.63
CA LYS A 227 -13.43 24.92 1.96
C LYS A 227 -13.94 26.25 1.35
N GLU A 228 -13.57 27.38 1.94
CA GLU A 228 -13.94 28.72 1.48
C GLU A 228 -13.34 29.10 0.12
N LYS A 229 -12.26 28.44 -0.28
CA LYS A 229 -11.57 28.70 -1.55
C LYS A 229 -12.04 27.82 -2.70
N VAL A 230 -12.75 26.75 -2.41
CA VAL A 230 -13.09 25.67 -3.35
C VAL A 230 -14.57 25.68 -3.66
N THR A 231 -14.94 25.61 -4.94
CA THR A 231 -16.34 25.44 -5.34
C THR A 231 -16.68 23.97 -5.47
N ARG A 232 -17.49 23.45 -4.52
CA ARG A 232 -18.00 22.10 -4.55
C ARG A 232 -19.40 22.07 -5.14
N GLN A 233 -19.60 21.26 -6.16
CA GLN A 233 -20.92 21.02 -6.71
C GLN A 233 -21.66 20.01 -5.81
N LYS A 234 -23.00 19.95 -5.99
CA LYS A 234 -23.84 19.00 -5.26
C LYS A 234 -23.38 17.57 -5.52
N VAL A 235 -23.33 16.74 -4.48
CA VAL A 235 -23.08 15.32 -4.61
C VAL A 235 -24.19 14.65 -5.41
N ILE A 236 -23.82 13.85 -6.40
CA ILE A 236 -24.74 13.07 -7.22
C ILE A 236 -24.55 11.60 -6.80
N ASN A 237 -25.65 10.95 -6.42
CA ASN A 237 -25.66 9.52 -6.12
C ASN A 237 -26.09 8.77 -7.39
N LEU A 238 -25.19 7.95 -7.92
CA LEU A 238 -25.47 7.10 -9.08
C LEU A 238 -25.69 5.68 -8.60
N ALA A 239 -26.88 5.13 -8.86
CA ALA A 239 -27.16 3.72 -8.64
C ALA A 239 -26.61 2.92 -9.84
N ILE A 240 -25.73 1.97 -9.56
CA ILE A 240 -25.20 1.02 -10.54
C ILE A 240 -25.42 -0.41 -10.05
N LYS A 241 -25.55 -1.36 -10.97
CA LYS A 241 -25.61 -2.78 -10.62
C LYS A 241 -24.23 -3.40 -10.77
N ASP A 242 -23.78 -4.11 -9.73
CA ASP A 242 -22.56 -4.89 -9.79
C ASP A 242 -22.72 -6.16 -10.66
N SER A 243 -21.66 -6.96 -10.81
CA SER A 243 -21.68 -8.21 -11.59
C SER A 243 -22.72 -9.24 -11.11
N ASN A 244 -23.16 -9.14 -9.85
CA ASN A 244 -24.14 -10.01 -9.24
C ASN A 244 -25.56 -9.44 -9.30
N GLY A 245 -25.74 -8.27 -9.95
CA GLY A 245 -27.01 -7.57 -10.06
C GLY A 245 -27.41 -6.79 -8.80
N ILE A 246 -26.56 -6.69 -7.81
CA ILE A 246 -26.80 -5.94 -6.57
C ILE A 246 -26.62 -4.46 -6.86
N GLU A 247 -27.61 -3.66 -6.44
CA GLU A 247 -27.54 -2.20 -6.60
C GLU A 247 -26.53 -1.60 -5.62
N ARG A 248 -25.61 -0.81 -6.16
CA ARG A 248 -24.55 -0.10 -5.42
C ARG A 248 -24.64 1.38 -5.71
N ILE A 249 -24.27 2.21 -4.76
CA ILE A 249 -24.29 3.67 -4.92
C ILE A 249 -22.87 4.17 -5.09
N VAL A 250 -22.64 4.87 -6.20
CA VAL A 250 -21.42 5.64 -6.45
C VAL A 250 -21.72 7.11 -6.17
N LYS A 251 -20.98 7.71 -5.25
CA LYS A 251 -21.07 9.15 -4.98
C LYS A 251 -20.12 9.89 -5.88
N VAL A 252 -20.65 10.84 -6.63
CA VAL A 252 -19.89 11.68 -7.57
C VAL A 252 -19.93 13.11 -7.07
N GLN A 253 -18.78 13.72 -6.83
CA GLN A 253 -18.68 15.11 -6.43
C GLN A 253 -17.73 15.89 -7.32
N PRO A 254 -18.22 16.74 -8.21
CA PRO A 254 -17.37 17.67 -8.95
C PRO A 254 -16.82 18.77 -8.03
N VAL A 255 -15.52 19.05 -8.17
CA VAL A 255 -14.81 20.06 -7.39
C VAL A 255 -14.06 20.97 -8.33
N ILE A 256 -14.24 22.28 -8.17
CA ILE A 256 -13.54 23.31 -8.91
C ILE A 256 -12.58 23.99 -7.94
N LEU A 257 -11.28 23.81 -8.22
CA LEU A 257 -10.23 24.45 -7.45
C LEU A 257 -10.08 25.93 -7.86
N PRO A 258 -9.51 26.77 -6.99
CA PRO A 258 -9.24 28.18 -7.33
C PRO A 258 -8.32 28.31 -8.53
N PHE A 259 -8.35 29.48 -9.17
CA PHE A 259 -7.35 29.80 -10.18
C PHE A 259 -5.95 29.77 -9.57
N TYR A 260 -4.98 29.36 -10.36
CA TYR A 260 -3.58 29.28 -9.93
C TYR A 260 -3.07 30.57 -9.25
N LYS A 261 -3.44 31.74 -9.78
CA LYS A 261 -3.07 33.05 -9.21
C LYS A 261 -3.62 33.31 -7.80
N ASP A 262 -4.70 32.60 -7.41
CA ASP A 262 -5.37 32.76 -6.14
C ASP A 262 -4.88 31.74 -5.09
N LEU A 263 -3.96 30.84 -5.50
CA LEU A 263 -3.34 29.84 -4.65
C LEU A 263 -2.07 30.40 -3.99
N THR A 264 -1.94 30.16 -2.70
CA THR A 264 -0.67 30.43 -1.98
C THR A 264 0.34 29.30 -2.22
N LYS A 265 1.63 29.55 -1.96
CA LYS A 265 2.66 28.49 -2.01
C LYS A 265 2.32 27.29 -1.11
N LYS A 266 1.66 27.53 0.02
CA LYS A 266 1.19 26.45 0.91
C LYS A 266 0.08 25.64 0.27
N ASP A 267 -0.88 26.29 -0.41
CA ASP A 267 -1.95 25.61 -1.14
C ASP A 267 -1.38 24.73 -2.26
N ILE A 268 -0.45 25.28 -3.02
CA ILE A 268 0.23 24.57 -4.12
C ILE A 268 0.95 23.32 -3.59
N LYS A 269 1.63 23.44 -2.45
CA LYS A 269 2.29 22.29 -1.80
C LYS A 269 1.28 21.23 -1.37
N LEU A 270 0.15 21.61 -0.79
CA LEU A 270 -0.94 20.69 -0.39
C LEU A 270 -1.54 19.96 -1.60
N LEU A 271 -1.61 20.64 -2.75
CA LEU A 271 -2.10 20.08 -4.02
C LEU A 271 -1.05 19.22 -4.74
N GLY A 272 0.13 19.01 -4.15
CA GLY A 272 1.19 18.19 -4.70
C GLY A 272 2.17 18.90 -5.64
N GLY A 273 2.19 20.24 -5.60
CA GLY A 273 3.13 21.07 -6.37
C GLY A 273 2.60 21.56 -7.71
N ASP A 274 3.34 22.48 -8.33
CA ASP A 274 2.96 23.17 -9.58
C ASP A 274 2.68 22.21 -10.75
N GLU A 275 3.46 21.16 -10.88
CA GLU A 275 3.36 20.20 -11.96
C GLU A 275 2.06 19.39 -11.84
N ASN A 276 1.73 18.94 -10.63
CA ASN A 276 0.51 18.17 -10.38
C ASN A 276 -0.76 18.97 -10.64
N LEU A 277 -0.79 20.25 -10.35
CA LEU A 277 -1.93 21.12 -10.65
C LEU A 277 -2.33 21.12 -12.12
N ARG A 278 -1.37 20.97 -13.01
CA ARG A 278 -1.60 21.00 -14.46
C ARG A 278 -1.91 19.63 -15.04
N THR A 279 -1.25 18.60 -14.53
CA THR A 279 -1.27 17.25 -15.10
C THR A 279 -2.26 16.32 -14.40
N LYS A 280 -2.61 16.61 -13.14
CA LYS A 280 -3.45 15.73 -12.30
C LYS A 280 -4.88 16.26 -12.13
N GLN A 281 -5.48 16.70 -13.24
CA GLN A 281 -6.91 16.99 -13.29
C GLN A 281 -7.70 15.75 -13.74
N GLY A 282 -9.00 15.69 -13.41
CA GLY A 282 -9.88 14.62 -13.82
C GLY A 282 -10.47 13.83 -12.65
N TYR A 283 -10.60 12.54 -12.86
CA TYR A 283 -11.22 11.65 -11.88
C TYR A 283 -10.26 11.27 -10.77
N TYR A 284 -10.81 11.24 -9.55
CA TYR A 284 -10.19 10.74 -8.31
C TYR A 284 -11.12 9.67 -7.75
N ILE A 285 -10.73 8.42 -7.86
CA ILE A 285 -11.57 7.27 -7.51
C ILE A 285 -11.12 6.70 -6.18
N TYR A 286 -12.04 6.66 -5.24
CA TYR A 286 -11.83 6.14 -3.89
C TYR A 286 -12.58 4.84 -3.67
N ARG A 287 -12.01 3.97 -2.87
CA ARG A 287 -12.67 2.81 -2.27
C ARG A 287 -12.37 2.80 -0.77
N ASN A 288 -13.40 2.86 0.08
CA ASN A 288 -13.25 2.91 1.54
C ASN A 288 -12.20 3.95 1.98
N ASP A 289 -12.33 5.19 1.50
CA ASP A 289 -11.43 6.33 1.71
C ASP A 289 -10.00 6.20 1.18
N ARG A 290 -9.61 5.05 0.62
CA ARG A 290 -8.34 4.88 -0.09
C ARG A 290 -8.45 5.37 -1.53
N LEU A 291 -7.54 6.25 -1.94
CA LEU A 291 -7.45 6.72 -3.33
C LEU A 291 -6.82 5.62 -4.21
N ILE A 292 -7.56 5.16 -5.22
CA ILE A 292 -7.14 4.07 -6.11
C ILE A 292 -6.61 4.60 -7.44
N ILE A 293 -7.29 5.59 -8.01
CA ILE A 293 -6.94 6.21 -9.29
C ILE A 293 -7.09 7.72 -9.12
N TRP A 294 -6.17 8.48 -9.68
CA TRP A 294 -6.22 9.94 -9.57
C TRP A 294 -5.70 10.65 -10.79
N GLY A 295 -6.23 11.85 -11.00
CA GLY A 295 -5.74 12.82 -11.99
C GLY A 295 -5.81 12.32 -13.43
N THR A 296 -6.84 11.58 -13.80
CA THR A 296 -7.01 11.06 -15.16
C THR A 296 -8.41 11.30 -15.71
N TRP A 297 -8.50 11.56 -17.00
CA TRP A 297 -9.76 11.65 -17.72
C TRP A 297 -10.12 10.37 -18.48
N PHE A 298 -9.33 9.30 -18.36
CA PHE A 298 -9.52 8.03 -19.10
C PHE A 298 -9.65 8.20 -20.61
N GLY A 299 -8.97 9.19 -21.18
CA GLY A 299 -9.08 9.51 -22.61
C GLY A 299 -10.41 10.15 -23.03
N LEU A 300 -11.31 10.47 -22.10
CA LEU A 300 -12.59 11.13 -22.40
C LEU A 300 -12.44 12.61 -22.74
N GLN A 301 -11.31 13.22 -22.39
CA GLN A 301 -11.03 14.60 -22.70
C GLN A 301 -10.66 14.76 -24.19
N ARG A 302 -11.39 15.65 -24.88
CA ARG A 302 -11.05 16.07 -26.25
C ARG A 302 -10.46 17.49 -26.22
N GLY A 303 -9.17 17.60 -26.47
CA GLY A 303 -8.41 18.86 -26.51
C GLY A 303 -7.58 19.12 -25.26
N GLU A 304 -6.57 19.98 -25.40
CA GLU A 304 -5.74 20.43 -24.28
C GLU A 304 -6.50 21.41 -23.38
N LEU A 305 -6.54 21.17 -22.09
CA LEU A 305 -6.92 22.18 -21.11
C LEU A 305 -5.82 23.25 -21.09
N THR A 306 -6.12 24.41 -21.65
CA THR A 306 -5.17 25.52 -21.69
C THR A 306 -4.90 26.05 -20.27
N LYS A 307 -3.76 26.77 -20.11
CA LYS A 307 -3.29 27.34 -18.83
C LYS A 307 -4.30 28.25 -18.09
N ASN A 308 -5.38 28.62 -18.74
CA ASN A 308 -6.42 29.52 -18.23
C ASN A 308 -7.72 28.79 -17.86
N CYS A 309 -7.78 27.45 -17.93
CA CYS A 309 -8.94 26.69 -17.50
C CYS A 309 -9.01 26.55 -15.99
N LEU A 310 -10.24 26.50 -15.47
CA LEU A 310 -10.50 26.12 -14.09
C LEU A 310 -9.91 24.72 -13.84
N LEU A 311 -9.22 24.55 -12.71
CA LEU A 311 -8.73 23.25 -12.28
C LEU A 311 -9.94 22.40 -11.86
N PHE A 312 -10.22 21.34 -12.60
CA PHE A 312 -11.42 20.54 -12.43
C PHE A 312 -11.08 19.12 -12.00
N CYS A 313 -11.65 18.70 -10.87
CA CYS A 313 -11.49 17.36 -10.32
C CYS A 313 -12.87 16.76 -10.02
N ILE A 314 -13.01 15.46 -10.17
CA ILE A 314 -14.23 14.71 -9.86
C ILE A 314 -13.87 13.61 -8.88
N ALA A 315 -14.34 13.73 -7.64
CA ALA A 315 -14.23 12.65 -6.67
C ALA A 315 -15.32 11.61 -6.93
N LEU A 316 -14.93 10.35 -7.03
CA LEU A 316 -15.81 9.20 -7.14
C LEU A 316 -15.56 8.29 -5.94
N ASP A 317 -16.54 8.17 -5.05
CA ASP A 317 -16.49 7.28 -3.91
C ASP A 317 -17.23 5.99 -4.23
N LEU A 318 -16.48 4.90 -4.33
CA LEU A 318 -16.97 3.55 -4.52
C LEU A 318 -17.10 2.92 -3.13
N GLN A 319 -18.31 2.88 -2.61
CA GLN A 319 -18.62 2.12 -1.40
C GLN A 319 -19.15 0.76 -1.85
N TYR A 320 -18.47 -0.32 -1.45
CA TYR A 320 -18.93 -1.70 -1.66
C TYR A 320 -18.93 -2.20 -3.13
N LEU A 321 -17.91 -1.84 -3.92
CA LEU A 321 -17.67 -2.41 -5.26
C LEU A 321 -16.56 -3.46 -5.23
#